data_d683b44fb752106dec9e8f16a9e8ff89
#
_entry.id   d683b44fb752106dec9e8f16a9e8ff89
#
_cell.length_a   1.000
_cell.length_b   1.000
_cell.length_c   1.000
_cell.angle_alpha   90.00
_cell.angle_beta   90.00
_cell.angle_gamma   90.00
#
_symmetry.space_group_name_H-M   'P 1'
#
loop_
_entity.id
_entity.type
_entity.pdbx_description
1 polymer ?
#
loop_
_entity_poly.entity_id
_entity_poly.type
_entity_poly.pdbx_seq_one_letter_code
_entity_poly.pdbx_strand_id
1 'polypeptide(L)'
;MYIHSRAASVVYKIILALVGISALLYEVGFGYGYFRSVFFCYFTNLSNIAVVAYLWAAAVAALRKDSTWPEPWQPKLKHALMLAITVTWLVAHFLLDHGGVFKGGTFHWTSLVLHYIVPIGMILDWLLFDRKGTMSKFEPPCWIAFPLAYLACIMVGVWCFGLYVRVDDHSRWPYDFIDFDKHGVPGVALTVLLLIVGFVILGYIYMLVDHLMDRTASNTLPAKS
;
A
#
# COMPACT_ATOMS: atom_id res chain seq x y z
N MET A 1 21.42 -4.56 -7.33
CA MET A 1 21.25 -5.48 -8.48
C MET A 1 19.76 -5.53 -8.79
N TYR A 2 19.32 -5.37 -10.03
CA TYR A 2 17.92 -5.42 -10.47
C TYR A 2 17.84 -6.07 -11.86
N ILE A 3 16.64 -6.50 -12.24
CA ILE A 3 16.41 -7.18 -13.53
C ILE A 3 16.41 -6.12 -14.64
N HIS A 4 17.35 -6.20 -15.58
CA HIS A 4 17.51 -5.26 -16.69
C HIS A 4 16.55 -5.51 -17.87
N SER A 5 15.40 -6.16 -17.64
CA SER A 5 14.39 -6.41 -18.67
C SER A 5 13.19 -5.48 -18.50
N ARG A 6 13.12 -4.45 -19.36
CA ARG A 6 11.97 -3.52 -19.40
C ARG A 6 10.67 -4.25 -19.70
N ALA A 7 10.68 -5.22 -20.61
CA ALA A 7 9.50 -6.00 -20.95
C ALA A 7 8.98 -6.81 -19.75
N ALA A 8 9.89 -7.46 -19.00
CA ALA A 8 9.52 -8.19 -17.79
C ALA A 8 8.91 -7.27 -16.73
N SER A 9 9.48 -6.07 -16.53
CA SER A 9 8.94 -5.07 -15.61
C SER A 9 7.54 -4.61 -15.99
N VAL A 10 7.29 -4.36 -17.28
CA VAL A 10 5.97 -3.94 -17.79
C VAL A 10 4.95 -5.06 -17.62
N VAL A 11 5.29 -6.29 -18.03
CA VAL A 11 4.40 -7.45 -17.90
C VAL A 11 4.04 -7.72 -16.45
N TYR A 12 5.03 -7.66 -15.55
CA TYR A 12 4.81 -7.82 -14.11
C TYR A 12 3.80 -6.81 -13.56
N LYS A 13 4.00 -5.51 -13.86
CA LYS A 13 3.10 -4.43 -13.41
C LYS A 13 1.67 -4.62 -13.95
N ILE A 14 1.52 -4.99 -15.20
CA ILE A 14 0.21 -5.23 -15.82
C ILE A 14 -0.50 -6.40 -15.14
N ILE A 15 0.19 -7.53 -14.95
CA ILE A 15 -0.41 -8.71 -14.29
C ILE A 15 -0.85 -8.36 -12.88
N LEU A 16 0.02 -7.73 -12.08
CA LEU A 16 -0.29 -7.35 -10.71
C LEU A 16 -1.46 -6.35 -10.65
N ALA A 17 -1.50 -5.37 -11.55
CA ALA A 17 -2.59 -4.42 -11.65
C ALA A 17 -3.92 -5.11 -12.01
N LEU A 18 -3.93 -6.05 -12.96
CA LEU A 18 -5.13 -6.79 -13.35
C LEU A 18 -5.67 -7.66 -12.20
N VAL A 19 -4.77 -8.33 -11.46
CA VAL A 19 -5.13 -9.09 -10.26
C VAL A 19 -5.74 -8.16 -9.20
N GLY A 20 -5.14 -7.01 -8.93
CA GLY A 20 -5.69 -6.01 -8.01
C GLY A 20 -7.05 -5.47 -8.47
N ILE A 21 -7.20 -5.12 -9.75
CA ILE A 21 -8.48 -4.64 -10.33
C ILE A 21 -9.58 -5.68 -10.14
N SER A 22 -9.31 -6.96 -10.40
CA SER A 22 -10.32 -8.02 -10.27
C SER A 22 -10.89 -8.09 -8.84
N ALA A 23 -10.03 -8.00 -7.81
CA ALA A 23 -10.45 -8.01 -6.42
C ALA A 23 -11.19 -6.72 -6.04
N LEU A 24 -10.73 -5.55 -6.48
CA LEU A 24 -11.40 -4.27 -6.23
C LEU A 24 -12.78 -4.21 -6.86
N LEU A 25 -12.94 -4.69 -8.11
CA LEU A 25 -14.23 -4.76 -8.77
C LEU A 25 -15.20 -5.69 -8.04
N TYR A 26 -14.69 -6.83 -7.56
CA TYR A 26 -15.51 -7.74 -6.74
C TYR A 26 -16.00 -7.04 -5.48
N GLU A 27 -15.08 -6.41 -4.71
CA GLU A 27 -15.38 -5.76 -3.44
C GLU A 27 -16.27 -4.51 -3.57
N VAL A 28 -16.18 -3.75 -4.67
CA VAL A 28 -17.01 -2.55 -4.87
C VAL A 28 -18.48 -2.91 -5.14
N GLY A 29 -18.75 -4.16 -5.50
CA GLY A 29 -20.12 -4.62 -5.64
C GLY A 29 -20.39 -5.66 -6.73
N PHE A 30 -19.51 -5.84 -7.71
CA PHE A 30 -19.72 -6.82 -8.78
C PHE A 30 -19.88 -8.25 -8.24
N GLY A 31 -19.16 -8.59 -7.16
CA GLY A 31 -19.29 -9.89 -6.51
C GLY A 31 -20.58 -10.09 -5.71
N TYR A 32 -21.24 -8.99 -5.33
CA TYR A 32 -22.41 -9.00 -4.48
C TYR A 32 -23.70 -8.65 -5.24
N GLY A 33 -23.61 -8.23 -6.50
CA GLY A 33 -24.74 -7.79 -7.31
C GLY A 33 -25.33 -6.43 -6.92
N TYR A 34 -24.68 -5.69 -6.02
CA TYR A 34 -25.09 -4.33 -5.63
C TYR A 34 -23.86 -3.48 -5.25
N PHE A 35 -23.95 -2.17 -5.47
CA PHE A 35 -22.90 -1.23 -5.16
C PHE A 35 -22.72 -1.03 -3.65
N ARG A 36 -21.49 -1.20 -3.16
CA ARG A 36 -21.12 -1.07 -1.75
C ARG A 36 -20.45 0.29 -1.51
N SER A 37 -21.22 1.31 -1.16
CA SER A 37 -20.69 2.67 -0.91
C SER A 37 -19.61 2.70 0.20
N VAL A 38 -19.76 1.86 1.23
CA VAL A 38 -18.78 1.72 2.32
C VAL A 38 -17.41 1.22 1.87
N PHE A 39 -17.29 0.67 0.65
CA PHE A 39 -16.03 0.27 0.04
C PHE A 39 -14.97 1.37 0.09
N PHE A 40 -15.36 2.62 -0.14
CA PHE A 40 -14.46 3.78 -0.12
C PHE A 40 -14.08 4.25 1.28
N CYS A 41 -14.67 3.68 2.32
CA CYS A 41 -14.35 4.00 3.71
C CYS A 41 -13.16 3.19 4.25
N TYR A 42 -12.69 2.17 3.51
CA TYR A 42 -11.58 1.34 3.96
C TYR A 42 -10.26 1.76 3.35
N PHE A 43 -9.24 1.95 4.21
CA PHE A 43 -7.87 2.28 3.80
C PHE A 43 -7.29 1.23 2.84
N THR A 44 -7.60 -0.05 3.08
CA THR A 44 -7.21 -1.17 2.21
C THR A 44 -7.63 -0.93 0.76
N ASN A 45 -8.88 -0.56 0.54
CA ASN A 45 -9.40 -0.37 -0.81
C ASN A 45 -8.78 0.88 -1.47
N LEU A 46 -8.68 1.99 -0.73
CA LEU A 46 -8.09 3.22 -1.26
C LEU A 46 -6.59 3.06 -1.59
N SER A 47 -5.83 2.41 -0.71
CA SER A 47 -4.41 2.14 -0.97
C SER A 47 -4.21 1.18 -2.15
N ASN A 48 -5.03 0.14 -2.28
CA ASN A 48 -5.00 -0.76 -3.44
C ASN A 48 -5.39 -0.05 -4.74
N ILE A 49 -6.43 0.81 -4.74
CA ILE A 49 -6.79 1.63 -5.91
C ILE A 49 -5.60 2.49 -6.33
N ALA A 50 -4.96 3.18 -5.39
CA ALA A 50 -3.83 4.04 -5.69
C ALA A 50 -2.63 3.25 -6.25
N VAL A 51 -2.32 2.08 -5.67
CA VAL A 51 -1.24 1.20 -6.15
C VAL A 51 -1.54 0.65 -7.54
N VAL A 52 -2.75 0.16 -7.77
CA VAL A 52 -3.16 -0.37 -9.08
C VAL A 52 -3.11 0.71 -10.17
N ALA A 53 -3.62 1.91 -9.87
CA ALA A 53 -3.53 3.05 -10.78
C ALA A 53 -2.07 3.44 -11.07
N TYR A 54 -1.21 3.43 -10.04
CA TYR A 54 0.22 3.68 -10.19
C TYR A 54 0.90 2.61 -11.06
N LEU A 55 0.67 1.32 -10.81
CA LEU A 55 1.26 0.22 -11.58
C LEU A 55 0.89 0.33 -13.07
N TRP A 56 -0.36 0.65 -13.36
CA TRP A 56 -0.82 0.86 -14.72
C TRP A 56 -0.14 2.07 -15.38
N ALA A 57 -0.13 3.22 -14.70
CA ALA A 57 0.54 4.42 -15.19
C ALA A 57 2.05 4.21 -15.40
N ALA A 58 2.71 3.53 -14.47
CA ALA A 58 4.13 3.20 -14.56
C ALA A 58 4.45 2.23 -15.71
N ALA A 59 3.57 1.25 -15.97
CA ALA A 59 3.71 0.35 -17.12
C ALA A 59 3.59 1.14 -18.44
N VAL A 60 2.59 2.02 -18.56
CA VAL A 60 2.42 2.89 -19.74
C VAL A 60 3.61 3.84 -19.89
N ALA A 61 4.08 4.47 -18.82
CA ALA A 61 5.25 5.35 -18.85
C ALA A 61 6.51 4.61 -19.28
N ALA A 62 6.70 3.37 -18.81
CA ALA A 62 7.82 2.54 -19.23
C ALA A 62 7.80 2.19 -20.73
N LEU A 63 6.66 2.15 -21.38
CA LEU A 63 6.55 1.87 -22.82
C LEU A 63 6.85 3.09 -23.71
N ARG A 64 6.90 4.31 -23.15
CA ARG A 64 7.14 5.53 -23.93
C ARG A 64 8.60 5.59 -24.41
N LYS A 65 8.84 6.33 -25.51
CA LYS A 65 10.16 6.50 -26.10
C LYS A 65 11.10 7.31 -25.19
N ASP A 66 10.57 8.24 -24.42
CA ASP A 66 11.25 9.12 -23.46
C ASP A 66 11.30 8.54 -22.02
N SER A 67 11.10 7.24 -21.89
CA SER A 67 11.11 6.56 -20.60
C SER A 67 12.47 6.66 -19.91
N THR A 68 12.46 7.01 -18.64
CA THR A 68 13.63 7.05 -17.74
C THR A 68 13.99 5.67 -17.16
N TRP A 69 13.29 4.60 -17.58
CA TRP A 69 13.57 3.25 -17.07
C TRP A 69 15.09 2.94 -17.08
N PRO A 70 15.68 2.38 -16.03
CA PRO A 70 15.09 1.67 -14.87
C PRO A 70 14.72 2.56 -13.68
N GLU A 71 14.77 3.87 -13.81
CA GLU A 71 14.20 4.73 -12.77
C GLU A 71 12.69 4.63 -12.80
N PRO A 72 12.03 4.44 -11.63
CA PRO A 72 10.60 4.32 -11.58
C PRO A 72 9.93 5.64 -11.99
N TRP A 73 8.80 5.54 -12.67
CA TRP A 73 7.95 6.71 -12.92
C TRP A 73 7.50 7.29 -11.59
N GLN A 74 7.75 8.59 -11.37
CA GLN A 74 7.42 9.26 -10.10
C GLN A 74 7.94 8.51 -8.85
N PRO A 75 9.25 8.40 -8.63
CA PRO A 75 9.84 7.55 -7.59
C PRO A 75 9.32 7.86 -6.19
N LYS A 76 9.18 9.15 -5.83
CA LYS A 76 8.64 9.56 -4.52
C LYS A 76 7.21 9.06 -4.28
N LEU A 77 6.37 9.11 -5.32
CA LEU A 77 5.00 8.55 -5.24
C LEU A 77 5.05 7.04 -5.07
N LYS A 78 5.93 6.35 -5.81
CA LYS A 78 6.11 4.90 -5.66
C LYS A 78 6.46 4.51 -4.24
N HIS A 79 7.44 5.19 -3.64
CA HIS A 79 7.88 4.91 -2.27
C HIS A 79 6.76 5.14 -1.25
N ALA A 80 6.01 6.24 -1.38
CA ALA A 80 4.87 6.53 -0.52
C ALA A 80 3.77 5.46 -0.64
N LEU A 81 3.42 5.04 -1.86
CA LEU A 81 2.44 3.98 -2.10
C LEU A 81 2.92 2.62 -1.61
N MET A 82 4.22 2.32 -1.74
CA MET A 82 4.83 1.11 -1.22
C MET A 82 4.71 1.05 0.31
N LEU A 83 4.97 2.15 1.02
CA LEU A 83 4.73 2.21 2.45
C LEU A 83 3.24 2.00 2.76
N ALA A 84 2.34 2.76 2.13
CA ALA A 84 0.91 2.70 2.38
C ALA A 84 0.35 1.28 2.21
N ILE A 85 0.75 0.58 1.14
CA ILE A 85 0.26 -0.77 0.88
C ILE A 85 0.91 -1.82 1.81
N THR A 86 2.16 -1.60 2.25
CA THR A 86 2.80 -2.45 3.25
C THR A 86 2.11 -2.32 4.61
N VAL A 87 1.72 -1.10 4.97
CA VAL A 87 0.90 -0.84 6.15
C VAL A 87 -0.43 -1.59 6.07
N THR A 88 -1.08 -1.59 4.91
CA THR A 88 -2.31 -2.37 4.69
C THR A 88 -2.09 -3.86 4.99
N TRP A 89 -0.99 -4.43 4.50
CA TRP A 89 -0.62 -5.82 4.79
C TRP A 89 -0.38 -6.07 6.28
N LEU A 90 0.48 -5.24 6.92
CA LEU A 90 0.85 -5.44 8.32
C LEU A 90 -0.35 -5.24 9.27
N VAL A 91 -1.16 -4.20 9.05
CA VAL A 91 -2.36 -3.95 9.84
C VAL A 91 -3.38 -5.08 9.67
N ALA A 92 -3.62 -5.53 8.45
CA ALA A 92 -4.51 -6.66 8.21
C ALA A 92 -4.01 -7.92 8.92
N HIS A 93 -2.72 -8.24 8.79
CA HIS A 93 -2.15 -9.46 9.34
C HIS A 93 -2.12 -9.47 10.88
N PHE A 94 -1.70 -8.37 11.50
CA PHE A 94 -1.44 -8.32 12.96
C PHE A 94 -2.62 -7.76 13.78
N LEU A 95 -3.41 -6.84 13.22
CA LEU A 95 -4.44 -6.12 13.97
C LEU A 95 -5.87 -6.55 13.62
N LEU A 96 -6.14 -6.90 12.34
CA LEU A 96 -7.51 -7.20 11.92
C LEU A 96 -7.81 -8.69 11.88
N ASP A 97 -7.00 -9.46 11.18
CA ASP A 97 -7.28 -10.85 10.83
C ASP A 97 -6.39 -11.86 11.57
N HIS A 98 -5.33 -11.39 12.24
CA HIS A 98 -4.35 -12.23 12.93
C HIS A 98 -3.87 -13.45 12.07
N GLY A 99 -3.78 -13.25 10.74
CA GLY A 99 -3.44 -14.30 9.79
C GLY A 99 -4.59 -15.27 9.47
N GLY A 100 -5.85 -14.88 9.75
CA GLY A 100 -7.05 -15.71 9.57
C GLY A 100 -7.25 -16.22 8.14
N VAL A 101 -6.80 -15.45 7.12
CA VAL A 101 -6.77 -15.91 5.72
C VAL A 101 -6.09 -17.27 5.55
N PHE A 102 -5.16 -17.64 6.45
CA PHE A 102 -4.41 -18.89 6.42
C PHE A 102 -4.87 -19.92 7.46
N LYS A 103 -5.83 -19.55 8.35
CA LYS A 103 -6.21 -20.38 9.52
C LYS A 103 -7.51 -21.17 9.36
N GLY A 104 -7.99 -21.38 8.14
CA GLY A 104 -9.11 -22.30 7.88
C GLY A 104 -10.50 -21.75 8.15
N GLY A 105 -10.70 -20.45 8.07
CA GLY A 105 -12.02 -19.79 8.00
C GLY A 105 -12.60 -19.80 6.59
N THR A 106 -13.68 -19.07 6.38
CA THR A 106 -14.20 -18.79 5.03
C THR A 106 -13.15 -18.07 4.22
N PHE A 107 -12.59 -18.75 3.22
CA PHE A 107 -11.55 -18.16 2.36
C PHE A 107 -12.15 -17.11 1.44
N HIS A 108 -11.83 -15.85 1.70
CA HIS A 108 -12.14 -14.76 0.79
C HIS A 108 -10.91 -14.45 -0.07
N TRP A 109 -10.94 -14.86 -1.33
CA TRP A 109 -9.84 -14.65 -2.27
C TRP A 109 -9.48 -13.16 -2.43
N THR A 110 -10.46 -12.27 -2.33
CA THR A 110 -10.25 -10.81 -2.36
C THR A 110 -9.40 -10.32 -1.20
N SER A 111 -9.61 -10.88 -0.01
CA SER A 111 -8.78 -10.59 1.17
C SER A 111 -7.32 -11.01 0.93
N LEU A 112 -7.09 -12.20 0.35
CA LEU A 112 -5.74 -12.63 -0.03
C LEU A 112 -5.12 -11.68 -1.05
N VAL A 113 -5.85 -11.26 -2.06
CA VAL A 113 -5.32 -10.36 -3.10
C VAL A 113 -5.00 -8.99 -2.52
N LEU A 114 -5.93 -8.36 -1.82
CA LEU A 114 -5.80 -6.96 -1.39
C LEU A 114 -4.89 -6.77 -0.17
N HIS A 115 -4.76 -7.80 0.69
CA HIS A 115 -3.90 -7.71 1.87
C HIS A 115 -2.53 -8.39 1.72
N TYR A 116 -2.33 -9.28 0.72
CA TYR A 116 -1.06 -10.00 0.57
C TYR A 116 -0.49 -9.91 -0.84
N ILE A 117 -1.24 -10.30 -1.89
CA ILE A 117 -0.66 -10.40 -3.24
C ILE A 117 -0.26 -9.03 -3.77
N VAL A 118 -1.14 -8.03 -3.71
CA VAL A 118 -0.82 -6.68 -4.20
C VAL A 118 0.25 -6.00 -3.34
N PRO A 119 0.18 -6.02 -1.99
CA PRO A 119 1.24 -5.46 -1.14
C PRO A 119 2.61 -6.10 -1.37
N ILE A 120 2.70 -7.41 -1.29
CA ILE A 120 3.96 -8.13 -1.50
C ILE A 120 4.45 -7.94 -2.94
N GLY A 121 3.54 -7.99 -3.91
CA GLY A 121 3.84 -7.73 -5.31
C GLY A 121 4.42 -6.34 -5.56
N MET A 122 3.93 -5.30 -4.87
CA MET A 122 4.48 -3.94 -4.98
C MET A 122 5.90 -3.84 -4.40
N ILE A 123 6.17 -4.52 -3.28
CA ILE A 123 7.51 -4.62 -2.70
C ILE A 123 8.46 -5.35 -3.66
N LEU A 124 8.00 -6.47 -4.24
CA LEU A 124 8.78 -7.23 -5.22
C LEU A 124 9.04 -6.44 -6.50
N ASP A 125 8.07 -5.65 -6.98
CA ASP A 125 8.26 -4.76 -8.13
C ASP A 125 9.41 -3.78 -7.88
N TRP A 126 9.44 -3.16 -6.69
CA TRP A 126 10.54 -2.29 -6.30
C TRP A 126 11.85 -3.06 -6.18
N LEU A 127 11.87 -4.22 -5.49
CA LEU A 127 13.10 -4.99 -5.28
C LEU A 127 13.72 -5.48 -6.60
N LEU A 128 12.89 -5.95 -7.53
CA LEU A 128 13.35 -6.63 -8.75
C LEU A 128 13.65 -5.70 -9.91
N PHE A 129 12.95 -4.57 -10.04
CA PHE A 129 12.99 -3.79 -11.28
C PHE A 129 13.51 -2.36 -11.12
N ASP A 130 13.53 -1.79 -9.93
CA ASP A 130 13.93 -0.41 -9.76
C ASP A 130 15.42 -0.25 -9.45
N ARG A 131 16.00 0.82 -9.96
CA ARG A 131 17.30 1.30 -9.51
C ARG A 131 17.25 1.65 -8.03
N LYS A 132 18.29 1.28 -7.28
CA LYS A 132 18.44 1.55 -5.85
C LYS A 132 19.22 2.84 -5.59
N GLY A 133 19.26 3.26 -4.32
CA GLY A 133 19.97 4.48 -3.92
C GLY A 133 19.20 5.77 -4.23
N THR A 134 17.88 5.68 -4.44
CA THR A 134 17.06 6.81 -4.86
C THR A 134 16.25 7.45 -3.72
N MET A 135 16.11 6.78 -2.58
CA MET A 135 15.34 7.28 -1.44
C MET A 135 16.10 8.34 -0.65
N SER A 136 15.44 9.47 -0.37
CA SER A 136 15.98 10.55 0.46
C SER A 136 15.57 10.38 1.93
N LYS A 137 16.46 10.81 2.86
CA LYS A 137 16.20 10.78 4.31
C LYS A 137 14.99 11.59 4.77
N PHE A 138 14.52 12.51 3.94
CA PHE A 138 13.34 13.33 4.23
C PHE A 138 12.02 12.72 3.73
N GLU A 139 12.08 11.66 2.94
CA GLU A 139 10.88 11.02 2.38
C GLU A 139 10.07 10.24 3.43
N PRO A 140 10.67 9.38 4.29
CA PRO A 140 9.91 8.55 5.22
C PRO A 140 8.89 9.31 6.09
N PRO A 141 9.22 10.47 6.70
CA PRO A 141 8.24 11.25 7.43
C PRO A 141 7.10 11.80 6.55
N CYS A 142 7.38 12.11 5.27
CA CYS A 142 6.35 12.63 4.35
C CYS A 142 5.33 11.55 3.93
N TRP A 143 5.71 10.29 3.94
CA TRP A 143 4.82 9.20 3.51
C TRP A 143 3.65 8.96 4.46
N ILE A 144 3.72 9.47 5.70
CA ILE A 144 2.62 9.41 6.68
C ILE A 144 1.44 10.31 6.26
N ALA A 145 1.66 11.26 5.36
CA ALA A 145 0.60 12.17 4.91
C ALA A 145 -0.62 11.42 4.37
N PHE A 146 -0.42 10.29 3.67
CA PHE A 146 -1.52 9.52 3.09
C PHE A 146 -2.43 8.87 4.16
N PRO A 147 -1.92 8.09 5.14
CA PRO A 147 -2.77 7.55 6.22
C PRO A 147 -3.35 8.64 7.12
N LEU A 148 -2.66 9.77 7.35
CA LEU A 148 -3.24 10.87 8.12
C LEU A 148 -4.36 11.59 7.37
N ALA A 149 -4.21 11.83 6.07
CA ALA A 149 -5.27 12.38 5.24
C ALA A 149 -6.50 11.45 5.22
N TYR A 150 -6.28 10.14 5.10
CA TYR A 150 -7.35 9.16 5.22
C TYR A 150 -8.09 9.27 6.56
N LEU A 151 -7.36 9.28 7.69
CA LEU A 151 -7.97 9.41 9.02
C LEU A 151 -8.79 10.71 9.13
N ALA A 152 -8.24 11.83 8.67
CA ALA A 152 -8.95 13.11 8.66
C ALA A 152 -10.25 13.04 7.84
N CYS A 153 -10.22 12.43 6.64
CA CYS A 153 -11.41 12.24 5.82
C CYS A 153 -12.47 11.38 6.51
N ILE A 154 -12.07 10.30 7.17
CA ILE A 154 -13.00 9.44 7.94
C ILE A 154 -13.60 10.21 9.12
N MET A 155 -12.79 10.96 9.87
CA MET A 155 -13.28 11.78 10.99
C MET A 155 -14.33 12.81 10.52
N VAL A 156 -14.05 13.51 9.42
CA VAL A 156 -15.01 14.45 8.80
C VAL A 156 -16.27 13.71 8.34
N GLY A 157 -16.13 12.55 7.70
CA GLY A 157 -17.23 11.71 7.27
C GLY A 157 -18.16 11.33 8.44
N VAL A 158 -17.60 10.84 9.54
CA VAL A 158 -18.35 10.40 10.71
C VAL A 158 -18.97 11.57 11.46
N TRP A 159 -18.22 12.64 11.74
CA TRP A 159 -18.71 13.72 12.60
C TRP A 159 -19.55 14.77 11.87
N CYS A 160 -19.22 15.05 10.60
CA CYS A 160 -19.91 16.10 9.85
C CYS A 160 -21.04 15.55 8.96
N PHE A 161 -20.88 14.33 8.43
CA PHE A 161 -21.82 13.75 7.47
C PHE A 161 -22.57 12.51 7.98
N GLY A 162 -22.36 12.11 9.24
CA GLY A 162 -23.05 10.98 9.83
C GLY A 162 -22.71 9.63 9.18
N LEU A 163 -21.49 9.48 8.67
CA LEU A 163 -21.02 8.24 8.07
C LEU A 163 -21.19 7.07 9.06
N TYR A 164 -21.69 5.95 8.57
CA TYR A 164 -21.86 4.71 9.33
C TYR A 164 -21.32 3.56 8.50
N VAL A 165 -20.25 2.92 8.93
CA VAL A 165 -19.50 1.99 8.10
C VAL A 165 -19.73 0.53 8.45
N ARG A 166 -19.59 0.15 9.73
CA ARG A 166 -19.75 -1.23 10.18
C ARG A 166 -21.14 -1.44 10.79
N VAL A 167 -22.12 -1.69 9.95
CA VAL A 167 -23.52 -1.85 10.36
C VAL A 167 -23.69 -3.04 11.32
N ASP A 168 -23.03 -4.17 11.03
CA ASP A 168 -23.15 -5.40 11.82
C ASP A 168 -22.55 -5.25 13.23
N ASP A 169 -21.47 -4.46 13.37
CA ASP A 169 -20.83 -4.17 14.65
C ASP A 169 -21.41 -2.93 15.36
N HIS A 170 -22.44 -2.31 14.80
CA HIS A 170 -23.01 -1.06 15.29
C HIS A 170 -21.96 0.06 15.47
N SER A 171 -20.96 0.12 14.59
CA SER A 171 -19.91 1.14 14.63
C SER A 171 -19.94 2.05 13.42
N ARG A 172 -19.76 3.35 13.68
CA ARG A 172 -19.60 4.38 12.63
C ARG A 172 -18.23 4.32 11.97
N TRP A 173 -17.22 3.69 12.61
CA TRP A 173 -15.84 3.68 12.23
C TRP A 173 -15.47 2.45 11.41
N PRO A 174 -14.57 2.58 10.41
CA PRO A 174 -14.20 1.44 9.55
C PRO A 174 -13.33 0.39 10.25
N TYR A 175 -12.59 0.80 11.29
CA TYR A 175 -11.71 -0.09 12.05
C TYR A 175 -11.89 0.11 13.55
N ASP A 176 -11.79 -0.98 14.31
CA ASP A 176 -11.92 -0.97 15.76
C ASP A 176 -10.89 -0.06 16.43
N PHE A 177 -9.64 -0.10 15.99
CA PHE A 177 -8.54 0.66 16.58
C PHE A 177 -8.61 2.18 16.37
N ILE A 178 -9.49 2.68 15.50
CA ILE A 178 -9.81 4.11 15.33
C ILE A 178 -11.25 4.43 15.72
N ASP A 179 -11.90 3.54 16.47
CA ASP A 179 -13.25 3.76 16.97
C ASP A 179 -13.24 4.68 18.19
N PHE A 180 -13.53 5.97 17.96
CA PHE A 180 -13.58 6.98 19.01
C PHE A 180 -14.74 6.77 20.00
N ASP A 181 -15.81 6.11 19.58
CA ASP A 181 -16.96 5.83 20.45
C ASP A 181 -16.61 4.73 21.46
N LYS A 182 -15.73 3.80 21.09
CA LYS A 182 -15.27 2.69 21.93
C LYS A 182 -14.04 3.04 22.77
N HIS A 183 -13.03 3.69 22.19
CA HIS A 183 -11.73 3.91 22.83
C HIS A 183 -11.53 5.34 23.32
N GLY A 184 -12.45 6.26 23.00
CA GLY A 184 -12.32 7.68 23.29
C GLY A 184 -11.14 8.33 22.56
N VAL A 185 -11.02 9.65 22.72
CA VAL A 185 -9.94 10.43 22.08
C VAL A 185 -8.55 9.98 22.55
N PRO A 186 -8.28 9.74 23.86
CA PRO A 186 -6.96 9.33 24.29
C PRO A 186 -6.52 7.97 23.75
N GLY A 187 -7.43 6.99 23.70
CA GLY A 187 -7.13 5.65 23.18
C GLY A 187 -6.80 5.65 21.71
N VAL A 188 -7.62 6.35 20.89
CA VAL A 188 -7.35 6.48 19.46
C VAL A 188 -6.08 7.29 19.20
N ALA A 189 -5.85 8.40 19.94
CA ALA A 189 -4.63 9.20 19.79
C ALA A 189 -3.36 8.38 20.07
N LEU A 190 -3.38 7.55 21.12
CA LEU A 190 -2.26 6.65 21.43
C LEU A 190 -2.03 5.64 20.29
N THR A 191 -3.08 5.00 19.79
CA THR A 191 -2.97 4.04 18.68
C THR A 191 -2.41 4.70 17.42
N VAL A 192 -2.94 5.87 17.06
CA VAL A 192 -2.46 6.64 15.89
C VAL A 192 -1.00 7.03 16.05
N LEU A 193 -0.58 7.47 17.25
CA LEU A 193 0.83 7.79 17.52
C LEU A 193 1.74 6.58 17.35
N LEU A 194 1.35 5.42 17.89
CA LEU A 194 2.11 4.17 17.73
C LEU A 194 2.22 3.74 16.27
N LEU A 195 1.14 3.87 15.51
CA LEU A 195 1.14 3.58 14.07
C LEU A 195 2.05 4.54 13.31
N ILE A 196 2.02 5.85 13.61
CA ILE A 196 2.92 6.84 13.00
C ILE A 196 4.37 6.47 13.25
N VAL A 197 4.74 6.18 14.50
CA VAL A 197 6.10 5.79 14.84
C VAL A 197 6.51 4.52 14.08
N GLY A 198 5.66 3.50 14.06
CA GLY A 198 5.90 2.26 13.32
C GLY A 198 6.09 2.50 11.81
N PHE A 199 5.30 3.37 11.20
CA PHE A 199 5.40 3.69 9.78
C PHE A 199 6.66 4.47 9.43
N VAL A 200 7.07 5.41 10.29
CA VAL A 200 8.34 6.13 10.13
C VAL A 200 9.52 5.16 10.22
N ILE A 201 9.52 4.26 11.21
CA ILE A 201 10.55 3.22 11.35
C ILE A 201 10.59 2.34 10.10
N LEU A 202 9.44 1.86 9.62
CA LEU A 202 9.34 1.06 8.40
C LEU A 202 9.86 1.82 7.17
N GLY A 203 9.56 3.10 7.06
CA GLY A 203 10.06 3.96 5.99
C GLY A 203 11.60 4.07 6.01
N TYR A 204 12.21 4.23 7.18
CA TYR A 204 13.66 4.24 7.31
C TYR A 204 14.29 2.86 7.05
N ILE A 205 13.59 1.76 7.37
CA ILE A 205 14.02 0.41 6.99
C ILE A 205 14.07 0.29 5.46
N TYR A 206 13.06 0.75 4.72
CA TYR A 206 13.07 0.77 3.27
C TYR A 206 14.23 1.59 2.72
N MET A 207 14.45 2.79 3.24
CA MET A 207 15.59 3.62 2.85
C MET A 207 16.93 2.93 3.13
N LEU A 208 17.08 2.27 4.26
CA LEU A 208 18.29 1.52 4.58
C LEU A 208 18.53 0.39 3.59
N VAL A 209 17.50 -0.40 3.28
CA VAL A 209 17.58 -1.48 2.27
C VAL A 209 17.93 -0.92 0.89
N ASP A 210 17.32 0.20 0.48
CA ASP A 210 17.60 0.88 -0.79
C ASP A 210 19.09 1.23 -0.92
N HIS A 211 19.65 1.86 0.11
CA HIS A 211 21.06 2.26 0.12
C HIS A 211 22.04 1.08 0.24
N LEU A 212 21.71 0.05 1.01
CA LEU A 212 22.55 -1.15 1.12
C LEU A 212 22.62 -1.90 -0.22
N MET A 213 21.50 -2.03 -0.92
CA MET A 213 21.46 -2.67 -2.23
C MET A 213 22.22 -1.88 -3.30
N ASP A 214 22.23 -0.55 -3.24
CA ASP A 214 23.01 0.28 -4.16
C ASP A 214 24.52 0.10 -3.93
N ARG A 215 24.99 0.14 -2.68
CA ARG A 215 26.41 -0.09 -2.33
C ARG A 215 26.90 -1.46 -2.78
N THR A 216 26.07 -2.50 -2.62
CA THR A 216 26.45 -3.84 -3.07
C THR A 216 26.62 -3.90 -4.60
N ALA A 217 25.75 -3.20 -5.35
CA ALA A 217 25.84 -3.14 -6.80
C ALA A 217 27.10 -2.38 -7.27
N SER A 218 27.50 -1.31 -6.59
CA SER A 218 28.70 -0.53 -6.95
C SER A 218 30.00 -1.30 -6.69
N ASN A 219 30.04 -2.13 -5.65
CA ASN A 219 31.23 -2.93 -5.30
C ASN A 219 31.45 -4.16 -6.20
N THR A 220 30.42 -4.58 -6.96
CA THR A 220 30.54 -5.74 -7.88
C THR A 220 30.93 -5.36 -9.30
N LEU A 221 30.99 -4.07 -9.64
CA LEU A 221 31.49 -3.60 -10.93
C LEU A 221 33.01 -3.50 -10.89
N PRO A 222 33.76 -4.15 -11.81
CA PRO A 222 35.23 -3.98 -11.89
C PRO A 222 35.54 -2.50 -12.15
N ALA A 223 36.55 -1.99 -11.43
CA ALA A 223 37.06 -0.64 -11.68
C ALA A 223 37.36 -0.51 -13.18
N LYS A 224 36.78 0.46 -13.86
CA LYS A 224 37.11 0.77 -15.24
C LYS A 224 38.58 1.20 -15.26
N SER A 225 39.45 0.31 -15.75
CA SER A 225 40.84 0.57 -16.09
C SER A 225 40.93 1.49 -17.30
#